data_a18f7bc37b1e2f8ed7e212a2ca493b30
#
_entry.id   a18f7bc37b1e2f8ed7e212a2ca493b30
#
_cell.length_a   1.000
_cell.length_b   1.000
_cell.length_c   1.000
_cell.angle_alpha   90.00
_cell.angle_beta   90.00
_cell.angle_gamma   90.00
#
_symmetry.space_group_name_H-M   'P 1'
#
loop_
_entity.id
_entity.type
_entity.pdbx_description
1 polymer ?
#
loop_
_entity_poly.entity_id
_entity_poly.type
_entity_poly.pdbx_seq_one_letter_code
_entity_poly.pdbx_strand_id
1 'polypeptide(L)'
;MLKTIVFVLFGCLLSLGVYAQSTSIESILNQIEQNNQELIALGQYVESKRLDLKSGNNLPDPQFGAYYLPFGEHNSGDYTEFQITQSFEFPTVYGSRSNLIDQESRKLELEYQIKKQDVLALAKNYCLKLIYLNKRLNTETVRVEQAQKVFNQVQALFEKEQVGVLEMNKAKVAWMKEQFKIQQIESENKNIKLLLSNLNGGKEVSFLSNEYELSLDLQDRESIWQEKQLLDPIILDLKQQETIAEQNLRLAKNKALPNLTAGYNRQGVSNSHYSGGFIGVSIPLWNNHNKVKAAKSTVNFKKAFSSSRLSNAYAAYEKQFNDYQIMLSKFREYQNTLSDLDTEELLFQAYELGELSFLEYYMELQFYREAYDAMLEIEYQLYISHTQLLKHQL
;
A
#
# COMPACT_ATOMS: atom_id res chain seq x y z
N MET A 1 23.06 -33.80 -49.95
CA MET A 1 21.79 -33.05 -50.10
C MET A 1 20.77 -33.21 -48.97
N LEU A 2 20.93 -34.16 -48.03
CA LEU A 2 19.97 -34.38 -46.93
C LEU A 2 20.24 -33.51 -45.67
N LYS A 3 21.45 -32.96 -45.53
CA LYS A 3 21.81 -32.10 -44.34
C LYS A 3 21.44 -30.63 -44.49
N THR A 4 21.13 -30.15 -45.68
CA THR A 4 20.73 -28.73 -45.93
C THR A 4 19.24 -28.51 -45.81
N ILE A 5 18.43 -29.57 -45.88
CA ILE A 5 16.96 -29.47 -45.75
C ILE A 5 16.51 -29.41 -44.26
N VAL A 6 17.27 -30.00 -43.36
CA VAL A 6 16.97 -30.02 -41.91
C VAL A 6 17.20 -28.63 -41.27
N PHE A 7 18.13 -27.82 -41.83
CA PHE A 7 18.41 -26.47 -41.26
C PHE A 7 17.40 -25.38 -41.69
N VAL A 8 16.71 -25.59 -42.80
CA VAL A 8 15.66 -24.65 -43.26
C VAL A 8 14.31 -24.92 -42.57
N LEU A 9 14.03 -26.15 -42.12
CA LEU A 9 12.81 -26.50 -41.38
C LEU A 9 12.86 -26.11 -39.89
N PHE A 10 14.04 -25.82 -39.32
CA PHE A 10 14.19 -25.37 -37.93
C PHE A 10 14.15 -23.84 -37.78
N GLY A 11 14.26 -23.11 -38.88
CA GLY A 11 14.17 -21.64 -38.93
C GLY A 11 12.76 -21.06 -38.98
N CYS A 12 11.72 -21.85 -39.29
CA CYS A 12 10.33 -21.39 -39.44
C CYS A 12 9.44 -21.59 -38.20
N LEU A 13 9.97 -22.13 -37.09
CA LEU A 13 9.18 -22.41 -35.88
C LEU A 13 9.36 -21.39 -34.75
N LEU A 14 10.07 -20.29 -35.00
CA LEU A 14 10.29 -19.22 -34.00
C LEU A 14 9.55 -17.91 -34.25
N SER A 15 8.58 -17.90 -35.16
CA SER A 15 7.59 -16.84 -35.19
C SER A 15 6.41 -17.18 -34.26
N LEU A 16 6.70 -17.44 -32.98
CA LEU A 16 5.68 -17.30 -31.95
C LEU A 16 5.32 -15.81 -31.90
N GLY A 17 4.15 -15.51 -32.45
CA GLY A 17 3.57 -14.18 -32.37
C GLY A 17 3.60 -13.71 -30.92
N VAL A 18 4.32 -12.63 -30.68
CA VAL A 18 4.10 -11.80 -29.51
C VAL A 18 2.68 -11.28 -29.66
N TYR A 19 1.69 -12.06 -29.23
CA TYR A 19 0.40 -11.49 -28.88
C TYR A 19 0.73 -10.47 -27.79
N ALA A 20 0.52 -9.20 -28.12
CA ALA A 20 0.45 -8.15 -27.10
C ALA A 20 -0.69 -8.56 -26.17
N GLN A 21 -0.37 -9.32 -25.12
CA GLN A 21 -1.30 -9.55 -24.03
C GLN A 21 -1.65 -8.18 -23.47
N SER A 22 -2.91 -7.81 -23.59
CA SER A 22 -3.45 -6.68 -22.82
C SER A 22 -3.07 -6.97 -21.36
N THR A 23 -2.14 -6.19 -20.83
CA THR A 23 -1.63 -6.43 -19.49
C THR A 23 -2.75 -6.12 -18.52
N SER A 24 -3.30 -7.14 -17.86
CA SER A 24 -4.36 -6.95 -16.85
C SER A 24 -3.84 -6.11 -15.68
N ILE A 25 -4.74 -5.44 -14.97
CA ILE A 25 -4.40 -4.69 -13.75
C ILE A 25 -3.65 -5.60 -12.77
N GLU A 26 -4.12 -6.84 -12.60
CA GLU A 26 -3.50 -7.81 -11.69
C GLU A 26 -2.03 -8.12 -12.06
N SER A 27 -1.75 -8.27 -13.35
CA SER A 27 -0.37 -8.48 -13.83
C SER A 27 0.54 -7.28 -13.50
N ILE A 28 0.02 -6.06 -13.60
CA ILE A 28 0.76 -4.84 -13.24
C ILE A 28 1.02 -4.79 -11.73
N LEU A 29 0.01 -5.10 -10.91
CA LEU A 29 0.16 -5.15 -9.47
C LEU A 29 1.24 -6.14 -9.04
N ASN A 30 1.27 -7.34 -9.63
CA ASN A 30 2.30 -8.35 -9.40
C ASN A 30 3.71 -7.88 -9.80
N GLN A 31 3.84 -7.15 -10.92
CA GLN A 31 5.12 -6.56 -11.32
C GLN A 31 5.59 -5.49 -10.33
N ILE A 32 4.68 -4.63 -9.88
CA ILE A 32 4.98 -3.57 -8.91
C ILE A 32 5.36 -4.16 -7.56
N GLU A 33 4.67 -5.19 -7.09
CA GLU A 33 5.03 -5.88 -5.85
C GLU A 33 6.49 -6.36 -5.87
N GLN A 34 6.94 -6.89 -7.01
CA GLN A 34 8.30 -7.41 -7.16
C GLN A 34 9.38 -6.34 -7.39
N ASN A 35 9.03 -5.22 -8.03
CA ASN A 35 10.01 -4.24 -8.49
C ASN A 35 10.03 -2.96 -7.64
N ASN A 36 9.03 -2.74 -6.79
CA ASN A 36 8.91 -1.50 -6.01
C ASN A 36 10.04 -1.37 -5.01
N GLN A 37 10.85 -0.32 -5.17
CA GLN A 37 12.06 -0.11 -4.38
C GLN A 37 11.78 0.13 -2.90
N GLU A 38 10.64 0.74 -2.59
CA GLU A 38 10.23 0.98 -1.20
C GLU A 38 9.85 -0.33 -0.50
N LEU A 39 9.14 -1.25 -1.19
CA LEU A 39 8.80 -2.56 -0.66
C LEU A 39 10.04 -3.44 -0.48
N ILE A 40 10.98 -3.40 -1.44
CA ILE A 40 12.26 -4.11 -1.34
C ILE A 40 13.05 -3.60 -0.12
N ALA A 41 13.19 -2.28 0.02
CA ALA A 41 13.89 -1.68 1.15
C ALA A 41 13.22 -2.01 2.50
N LEU A 42 11.89 -1.96 2.55
CA LEU A 42 11.13 -2.31 3.74
C LEU A 42 11.28 -3.80 4.12
N GLY A 43 11.32 -4.69 3.13
CA GLY A 43 11.60 -6.12 3.37
C GLY A 43 12.98 -6.34 4.01
N GLN A 44 14.01 -5.62 3.54
CA GLN A 44 15.35 -5.65 4.14
C GLN A 44 15.35 -5.07 5.56
N TYR A 45 14.60 -3.99 5.77
CA TYR A 45 14.44 -3.40 7.12
C TYR A 45 13.77 -4.38 8.08
N VAL A 46 12.70 -5.06 7.68
CA VAL A 46 12.02 -6.08 8.50
C VAL A 46 12.99 -7.19 8.91
N GLU A 47 13.80 -7.71 7.97
CA GLU A 47 14.78 -8.74 8.28
C GLU A 47 15.87 -8.25 9.23
N SER A 48 16.39 -7.03 9.01
CA SER A 48 17.34 -6.39 9.91
C SER A 48 16.79 -6.26 11.33
N LYS A 49 15.55 -5.78 11.48
CA LYS A 49 14.88 -5.64 12.77
C LYS A 49 14.59 -6.97 13.46
N ARG A 50 14.23 -8.00 12.68
CA ARG A 50 14.04 -9.35 13.20
C ARG A 50 15.32 -9.93 13.81
N LEU A 51 16.45 -9.71 13.15
CA LEU A 51 17.77 -10.12 13.68
C LEU A 51 18.16 -9.32 14.93
N ASP A 52 17.90 -8.02 14.94
CA ASP A 52 18.12 -7.14 16.10
C ASP A 52 17.30 -7.60 17.31
N LEU A 53 16.02 -7.89 17.14
CA LEU A 53 15.16 -8.45 18.19
C LEU A 53 15.70 -9.78 18.72
N LYS A 54 16.14 -10.69 17.84
CA LYS A 54 16.72 -11.98 18.24
C LYS A 54 18.00 -11.82 19.05
N SER A 55 18.84 -10.84 18.71
CA SER A 55 20.08 -10.57 19.44
C SER A 55 19.83 -10.18 20.89
N GLY A 56 18.67 -9.56 21.18
CA GLY A 56 18.26 -9.21 22.55
C GLY A 56 17.97 -10.42 23.47
N ASN A 57 17.96 -11.66 22.94
CA ASN A 57 17.79 -12.88 23.72
C ASN A 57 19.07 -13.68 23.92
N ASN A 58 20.21 -13.14 23.52
CA ASN A 58 21.52 -13.77 23.75
C ASN A 58 21.83 -13.84 25.24
N LEU A 59 22.63 -14.83 25.61
CA LEU A 59 23.22 -14.88 26.95
C LEU A 59 24.17 -13.71 27.11
N PRO A 60 24.25 -13.10 28.33
CA PRO A 60 25.31 -12.15 28.65
C PRO A 60 26.69 -12.79 28.44
N ASP A 61 27.67 -11.98 28.07
CA ASP A 61 29.04 -12.47 27.91
C ASP A 61 29.64 -12.91 29.25
N PRO A 62 30.46 -13.96 29.24
CA PRO A 62 31.24 -14.32 30.43
C PRO A 62 32.22 -13.20 30.78
N GLN A 63 32.33 -12.92 32.06
CA GLN A 63 33.26 -11.90 32.60
C GLN A 63 34.53 -12.59 33.11
N PHE A 64 35.67 -12.07 32.71
CA PHE A 64 36.97 -12.47 33.22
C PHE A 64 37.55 -11.34 34.01
N GLY A 65 37.98 -11.65 35.25
CA GLY A 65 38.65 -10.72 36.15
C GLY A 65 40.03 -11.26 36.56
N ALA A 66 41.01 -10.37 36.65
CA ALA A 66 42.33 -10.68 37.18
C ALA A 66 42.72 -9.56 38.13
N TYR A 67 43.18 -9.96 39.31
CA TYR A 67 43.67 -9.04 40.35
C TYR A 67 45.10 -9.40 40.70
N TYR A 68 45.93 -8.39 40.81
CA TYR A 68 47.29 -8.49 41.35
C TYR A 68 47.50 -7.37 42.36
N LEU A 69 47.73 -7.75 43.64
CA LEU A 69 47.95 -6.84 44.73
C LEU A 69 49.34 -7.12 45.29
N PRO A 70 50.34 -6.28 44.94
CA PRO A 70 51.70 -6.41 45.52
C PRO A 70 51.71 -5.94 46.96
N PHE A 71 52.53 -6.55 47.75
CA PHE A 71 52.83 -6.15 49.12
C PHE A 71 51.64 -6.21 50.11
N GLY A 72 51.34 -7.40 50.63
CA GLY A 72 50.45 -7.55 51.78
C GLY A 72 51.06 -7.02 53.05
N GLU A 73 50.22 -6.71 54.07
CA GLU A 73 50.68 -6.37 55.38
C GLU A 73 51.54 -7.52 56.00
N HIS A 74 52.56 -7.20 56.76
CA HIS A 74 53.45 -8.15 57.43
C HIS A 74 54.22 -9.11 56.49
N ASN A 75 54.65 -8.68 55.31
CA ASN A 75 55.37 -9.49 54.33
C ASN A 75 54.65 -10.79 53.89
N SER A 76 53.33 -10.79 53.86
CA SER A 76 52.51 -11.93 53.42
C SER A 76 52.63 -12.31 51.95
N GLY A 77 53.37 -11.51 51.14
CA GLY A 77 53.62 -11.74 49.74
C GLY A 77 52.49 -11.14 48.79
N ASP A 78 52.73 -11.28 47.54
CA ASP A 78 51.80 -10.78 46.51
C ASP A 78 50.53 -11.64 46.45
N TYR A 79 49.38 -10.98 46.34
CA TYR A 79 48.09 -11.64 46.13
C TYR A 79 47.73 -11.64 44.63
N THR A 80 47.33 -12.79 44.09
CA THR A 80 46.83 -12.96 42.77
C THR A 80 45.47 -13.62 42.80
N GLU A 81 44.56 -13.11 41.98
CA GLU A 81 43.22 -13.71 41.80
C GLU A 81 42.84 -13.72 40.32
N PHE A 82 42.30 -14.85 39.86
CA PHE A 82 41.68 -15.01 38.56
C PHE A 82 40.27 -15.50 38.77
N GLN A 83 39.34 -14.81 38.10
CA GLN A 83 37.92 -15.11 38.19
C GLN A 83 37.31 -15.17 36.83
N ILE A 84 36.48 -16.18 36.57
CA ILE A 84 35.56 -16.23 35.42
C ILE A 84 34.14 -16.37 35.95
N THR A 85 33.23 -15.52 35.46
CA THR A 85 31.83 -15.52 35.90
C THR A 85 30.90 -15.46 34.72
N GLN A 86 29.79 -16.21 34.81
CA GLN A 86 28.69 -16.18 33.86
C GLN A 86 27.39 -15.88 34.61
N SER A 87 26.73 -14.81 34.23
CA SER A 87 25.41 -14.45 34.75
C SER A 87 24.32 -14.98 33.85
N PHE A 88 23.20 -15.37 34.46
CA PHE A 88 21.99 -15.88 33.76
C PHE A 88 20.79 -15.19 34.38
N GLU A 89 19.86 -14.73 33.51
CA GLU A 89 18.51 -14.45 33.98
C GLU A 89 17.81 -15.77 34.32
N PHE A 90 16.74 -15.73 35.08
CA PHE A 90 15.99 -16.95 35.37
C PHE A 90 15.54 -17.62 34.05
N PRO A 91 15.64 -18.97 33.91
CA PRO A 91 15.44 -19.65 32.63
C PRO A 91 14.11 -19.30 31.89
N THR A 92 13.03 -19.06 32.67
CA THR A 92 11.73 -18.67 32.08
C THR A 92 11.73 -17.28 31.40
N VAL A 93 12.74 -16.43 31.71
CA VAL A 93 12.88 -15.11 31.08
C VAL A 93 13.24 -15.25 29.60
N TYR A 94 14.19 -16.14 29.28
CA TYR A 94 14.61 -16.39 27.89
C TYR A 94 13.44 -16.92 27.04
N GLY A 95 12.65 -17.87 27.58
CA GLY A 95 11.45 -18.38 26.90
C GLY A 95 10.37 -17.30 26.67
N SER A 96 10.12 -16.46 27.70
CA SER A 96 9.16 -15.36 27.57
C SER A 96 9.63 -14.27 26.61
N ARG A 97 10.95 -14.01 26.59
CA ARG A 97 11.54 -13.05 25.64
C ARG A 97 11.47 -13.59 24.20
N SER A 98 11.76 -14.88 23.99
CA SER A 98 11.60 -15.53 22.69
C SER A 98 10.17 -15.39 22.17
N ASN A 99 9.17 -15.69 23.00
CA ASN A 99 7.77 -15.52 22.62
C ASN A 99 7.41 -14.07 22.30
N LEU A 100 7.95 -13.10 23.03
CA LEU A 100 7.77 -11.68 22.73
C LEU A 100 8.40 -11.31 21.39
N ILE A 101 9.62 -11.75 21.11
CA ILE A 101 10.33 -11.52 19.85
C ILE A 101 9.53 -12.08 18.67
N ASP A 102 8.93 -13.26 18.82
CA ASP A 102 8.07 -13.84 17.79
C ASP A 102 6.85 -12.97 17.51
N GLN A 103 6.22 -12.41 18.55
CA GLN A 103 5.08 -11.51 18.36
C GLN A 103 5.49 -10.15 17.77
N GLU A 104 6.62 -9.58 18.17
CA GLU A 104 7.16 -8.35 17.58
C GLU A 104 7.57 -8.56 16.12
N SER A 105 8.13 -9.74 15.79
CA SER A 105 8.45 -10.12 14.41
C SER A 105 7.19 -10.22 13.52
N ARG A 106 6.09 -10.74 14.07
CA ARG A 106 4.78 -10.76 13.36
C ARG A 106 4.24 -9.35 13.15
N LYS A 107 4.42 -8.46 14.10
CA LYS A 107 4.03 -7.05 13.95
C LYS A 107 4.80 -6.38 12.82
N LEU A 108 6.11 -6.59 12.71
CA LEU A 108 6.92 -6.08 11.59
C LEU A 108 6.42 -6.60 10.23
N GLU A 109 6.01 -7.87 10.17
CA GLU A 109 5.40 -8.43 8.96
C GLU A 109 4.07 -7.75 8.61
N LEU A 110 3.21 -7.48 9.60
CA LEU A 110 1.95 -6.75 9.38
C LEU A 110 2.21 -5.30 8.90
N GLU A 111 3.22 -4.63 9.43
CA GLU A 111 3.64 -3.30 8.96
C GLU A 111 4.08 -3.34 7.49
N TYR A 112 4.79 -4.39 7.07
CA TYR A 112 5.12 -4.62 5.67
C TYR A 112 3.85 -4.83 4.82
N GLN A 113 2.92 -5.66 5.27
CA GLN A 113 1.67 -5.92 4.54
C GLN A 113 0.79 -4.68 4.41
N ILE A 114 0.71 -3.82 5.43
CA ILE A 114 0.01 -2.52 5.37
C ILE A 114 0.62 -1.67 4.25
N LYS A 115 1.94 -1.55 4.22
CA LYS A 115 2.63 -0.76 3.19
C LYS A 115 2.48 -1.35 1.80
N LYS A 116 2.56 -2.68 1.67
CA LYS A 116 2.30 -3.39 0.42
C LYS A 116 0.90 -3.05 -0.12
N GLN A 117 -0.13 -3.18 0.71
CA GLN A 117 -1.50 -2.83 0.32
C GLN A 117 -1.64 -1.36 -0.10
N ASP A 118 -0.96 -0.43 0.58
CA ASP A 118 -0.98 0.99 0.20
C ASP A 118 -0.39 1.20 -1.20
N VAL A 119 0.75 0.59 -1.48
CA VAL A 119 1.42 0.68 -2.79
C VAL A 119 0.57 0.04 -3.89
N LEU A 120 0.01 -1.15 -3.64
CA LEU A 120 -0.83 -1.84 -4.64
C LEU A 120 -2.16 -1.12 -4.87
N ALA A 121 -2.80 -0.58 -3.83
CA ALA A 121 -4.01 0.23 -3.98
C ALA A 121 -3.73 1.51 -4.79
N LEU A 122 -2.61 2.19 -4.54
CA LEU A 122 -2.21 3.36 -5.32
C LEU A 122 -1.95 3.00 -6.78
N ALA A 123 -1.25 1.90 -7.05
CA ALA A 123 -1.01 1.40 -8.40
C ALA A 123 -2.31 1.06 -9.13
N LYS A 124 -3.24 0.38 -8.46
CA LYS A 124 -4.57 0.06 -8.99
C LYS A 124 -5.34 1.34 -9.33
N ASN A 125 -5.30 2.35 -8.44
CA ASN A 125 -5.93 3.64 -8.69
C ASN A 125 -5.34 4.35 -9.92
N TYR A 126 -4.03 4.26 -10.16
CA TYR A 126 -3.42 4.79 -11.39
C TYR A 126 -3.88 4.03 -12.65
N CYS A 127 -4.00 2.70 -12.59
CA CYS A 127 -4.55 1.94 -13.70
C CYS A 127 -6.01 2.34 -13.99
N LEU A 128 -6.85 2.48 -12.96
CA LEU A 128 -8.24 2.94 -13.09
C LEU A 128 -8.32 4.36 -13.67
N LYS A 129 -7.39 5.25 -13.27
CA LYS A 129 -7.30 6.60 -13.83
C LYS A 129 -6.92 6.58 -15.32
N LEU A 130 -6.02 5.68 -15.75
CA LEU A 130 -5.68 5.52 -17.16
C LEU A 130 -6.89 5.06 -17.98
N ILE A 131 -7.70 4.13 -17.49
CA ILE A 131 -8.95 3.71 -18.15
C ILE A 131 -9.89 4.91 -18.30
N TYR A 132 -10.11 5.66 -17.23
CA TYR A 132 -10.92 6.88 -17.25
C TYR A 132 -10.43 7.89 -18.29
N LEU A 133 -9.12 8.17 -18.32
CA LEU A 133 -8.52 9.10 -19.28
C LEU A 133 -8.64 8.60 -20.72
N ASN A 134 -8.50 7.30 -20.96
CA ASN A 134 -8.68 6.71 -22.28
C ASN A 134 -10.14 6.82 -22.75
N LYS A 135 -11.13 6.52 -21.89
CA LYS A 135 -12.55 6.73 -22.19
C LYS A 135 -12.80 8.21 -22.54
N ARG A 136 -12.31 9.13 -21.74
CA ARG A 136 -12.43 10.57 -22.02
C ARG A 136 -11.75 10.97 -23.32
N LEU A 137 -10.55 10.46 -23.59
CA LEU A 137 -9.84 10.78 -24.83
C LEU A 137 -10.64 10.36 -26.07
N ASN A 138 -11.22 9.16 -26.03
CA ASN A 138 -12.08 8.68 -27.14
C ASN A 138 -13.29 9.61 -27.36
N THR A 139 -13.98 10.00 -26.29
CA THR A 139 -15.11 10.92 -26.34
C THR A 139 -14.72 12.30 -26.88
N GLU A 140 -13.64 12.89 -26.32
CA GLU A 140 -13.22 14.23 -26.73
C GLU A 140 -12.65 14.25 -28.15
N THR A 141 -12.09 13.15 -28.66
CA THR A 141 -11.66 13.05 -30.07
C THR A 141 -12.84 13.24 -31.02
N VAL A 142 -13.96 12.56 -30.77
CA VAL A 142 -15.20 12.73 -31.58
C VAL A 142 -15.71 14.18 -31.46
N ARG A 143 -15.70 14.75 -30.25
CA ARG A 143 -16.17 16.12 -29.99
C ARG A 143 -15.33 17.17 -30.73
N VAL A 144 -14.00 16.99 -30.80
CA VAL A 144 -13.10 17.89 -31.58
C VAL A 144 -13.42 17.83 -33.05
N GLU A 145 -13.64 16.63 -33.61
CA GLU A 145 -13.99 16.47 -35.02
C GLU A 145 -15.34 17.16 -35.37
N GLN A 146 -16.34 17.00 -34.50
CA GLN A 146 -17.62 17.69 -34.64
C GLN A 146 -17.47 19.22 -34.55
N ALA A 147 -16.75 19.70 -33.53
CA ALA A 147 -16.52 21.13 -33.36
C ALA A 147 -15.74 21.76 -34.53
N GLN A 148 -14.84 21.01 -35.15
CA GLN A 148 -14.13 21.43 -36.36
C GLN A 148 -15.04 21.54 -37.56
N LYS A 149 -15.93 20.55 -37.77
CA LYS A 149 -16.94 20.59 -38.84
C LYS A 149 -17.83 21.83 -38.70
N VAL A 150 -18.39 22.06 -37.51
CA VAL A 150 -19.22 23.23 -37.21
C VAL A 150 -18.47 24.55 -37.46
N PHE A 151 -17.20 24.65 -36.97
CA PHE A 151 -16.38 25.85 -37.23
C PHE A 151 -16.20 26.10 -38.72
N ASN A 152 -15.90 25.07 -39.52
CA ASN A 152 -15.73 25.19 -40.97
C ASN A 152 -17.04 25.65 -41.67
N GLN A 153 -18.20 25.14 -41.23
CA GLN A 153 -19.51 25.58 -41.74
C GLN A 153 -19.79 27.05 -41.41
N VAL A 154 -19.61 27.45 -40.15
CA VAL A 154 -19.80 28.86 -39.74
C VAL A 154 -18.82 29.79 -40.46
N GLN A 155 -17.57 29.37 -40.67
CA GLN A 155 -16.60 30.15 -41.46
C GLN A 155 -17.07 30.34 -42.90
N ALA A 156 -17.58 29.29 -43.55
CA ALA A 156 -18.10 29.37 -44.91
C ALA A 156 -19.34 30.28 -45.03
N LEU A 157 -20.20 30.30 -44.00
CA LEU A 157 -21.34 31.22 -43.92
C LEU A 157 -20.86 32.67 -43.66
N PHE A 158 -19.84 32.89 -42.89
CA PHE A 158 -19.26 34.19 -42.67
C PHE A 158 -18.64 34.76 -43.97
N GLU A 159 -17.92 33.94 -44.71
CA GLU A 159 -17.37 34.35 -46.04
C GLU A 159 -18.41 34.74 -47.05
N LYS A 160 -19.67 34.19 -46.88
CA LYS A 160 -20.87 34.54 -47.68
C LYS A 160 -21.67 35.71 -47.05
N GLU A 161 -21.17 36.38 -46.02
CA GLU A 161 -21.87 37.44 -45.29
C GLU A 161 -23.22 37.02 -44.64
N GLN A 162 -23.44 35.69 -44.42
CA GLN A 162 -24.67 35.18 -43.89
C GLN A 162 -24.68 35.13 -42.33
N VAL A 163 -23.52 35.19 -41.71
CA VAL A 163 -23.34 35.27 -40.24
C VAL A 163 -22.35 36.36 -39.87
N GLY A 164 -22.46 36.88 -38.65
CA GLY A 164 -21.58 37.90 -38.14
C GLY A 164 -20.24 37.38 -37.62
N VAL A 165 -19.23 38.28 -37.51
CA VAL A 165 -17.88 37.99 -36.95
C VAL A 165 -17.92 37.40 -35.53
N LEU A 166 -18.93 37.80 -34.74
CA LEU A 166 -19.06 37.30 -33.36
C LEU A 166 -19.43 35.81 -33.34
N GLU A 167 -20.27 35.36 -34.26
CA GLU A 167 -20.67 33.95 -34.39
C GLU A 167 -19.50 33.09 -34.85
N MET A 168 -18.76 33.55 -35.87
CA MET A 168 -17.55 32.91 -36.35
C MET A 168 -16.50 32.79 -35.23
N ASN A 169 -16.28 33.87 -34.46
CA ASN A 169 -15.35 33.81 -33.35
C ASN A 169 -15.76 32.85 -32.22
N LYS A 170 -17.07 32.76 -31.90
CA LYS A 170 -17.60 31.80 -30.95
C LYS A 170 -17.34 30.36 -31.38
N ALA A 171 -17.64 30.03 -32.67
CA ALA A 171 -17.36 28.70 -33.19
C ALA A 171 -15.88 28.34 -33.15
N LYS A 172 -15.01 29.29 -33.50
CA LYS A 172 -13.55 29.11 -33.37
C LYS A 172 -13.10 28.84 -31.94
N VAL A 173 -13.59 29.63 -30.98
CA VAL A 173 -13.26 29.45 -29.55
C VAL A 173 -13.78 28.10 -29.04
N ALA A 174 -14.98 27.67 -29.44
CA ALA A 174 -15.52 26.37 -29.07
C ALA A 174 -14.61 25.23 -29.56
N TRP A 175 -14.20 25.25 -30.84
CA TRP A 175 -13.25 24.26 -31.38
C TRP A 175 -11.90 24.27 -30.66
N MET A 176 -11.31 25.44 -30.42
CA MET A 176 -10.06 25.57 -29.68
C MET A 176 -10.17 25.01 -28.25
N LYS A 177 -11.30 25.19 -27.57
CA LYS A 177 -11.57 24.66 -26.25
C LYS A 177 -11.54 23.13 -26.24
N GLU A 178 -12.16 22.48 -27.21
CA GLU A 178 -12.13 21.02 -27.29
C GLU A 178 -10.73 20.47 -27.61
N GLN A 179 -9.99 21.11 -28.52
CA GLN A 179 -8.57 20.77 -28.76
C GLN A 179 -7.72 20.84 -27.49
N PHE A 180 -7.93 21.88 -26.69
CA PHE A 180 -7.18 22.04 -25.43
C PHE A 180 -7.48 20.94 -24.42
N LYS A 181 -8.73 20.46 -24.35
CA LYS A 181 -9.09 19.31 -23.49
C LYS A 181 -8.31 18.05 -23.86
N ILE A 182 -8.16 17.72 -25.14
CA ILE A 182 -7.35 16.59 -25.60
C ILE A 182 -5.92 16.71 -25.09
N GLN A 183 -5.29 17.86 -25.29
CA GLN A 183 -3.91 18.09 -24.84
C GLN A 183 -3.76 17.91 -23.31
N GLN A 184 -4.75 18.36 -22.55
CA GLN A 184 -4.77 18.15 -21.09
C GLN A 184 -4.87 16.66 -20.72
N ILE A 185 -5.76 15.91 -21.38
CA ILE A 185 -5.95 14.47 -21.14
C ILE A 185 -4.67 13.69 -21.51
N GLU A 186 -4.06 13.99 -22.65
CA GLU A 186 -2.80 13.36 -23.08
C GLU A 186 -1.64 13.64 -22.11
N SER A 187 -1.54 14.87 -21.63
CA SER A 187 -0.55 15.27 -20.63
C SER A 187 -0.76 14.51 -19.32
N GLU A 188 -2.00 14.43 -18.84
CA GLU A 188 -2.35 13.69 -17.61
C GLU A 188 -2.07 12.19 -17.77
N ASN A 189 -2.43 11.59 -18.92
CA ASN A 189 -2.14 10.20 -19.24
C ASN A 189 -0.64 9.89 -19.16
N LYS A 190 0.19 10.76 -19.77
CA LYS A 190 1.65 10.66 -19.70
C LYS A 190 2.17 10.75 -18.27
N ASN A 191 1.64 11.66 -17.46
CA ASN A 191 2.04 11.83 -16.06
C ASN A 191 1.66 10.60 -15.22
N ILE A 192 0.46 10.04 -15.39
CA ILE A 192 0.04 8.82 -14.66
C ILE A 192 0.90 7.62 -15.06
N LYS A 193 1.26 7.46 -16.34
CA LYS A 193 2.19 6.41 -16.79
C LYS A 193 3.57 6.56 -16.13
N LEU A 194 4.06 7.79 -16.00
CA LEU A 194 5.33 8.07 -15.30
C LEU A 194 5.25 7.67 -13.81
N LEU A 195 4.15 8.02 -13.13
CA LEU A 195 3.96 7.64 -11.72
C LEU A 195 3.86 6.12 -11.56
N LEU A 196 3.17 5.43 -12.46
CA LEU A 196 3.07 3.98 -12.46
C LEU A 196 4.42 3.30 -12.71
N SER A 197 5.21 3.83 -13.66
CA SER A 197 6.58 3.40 -13.91
C SER A 197 7.47 3.58 -12.67
N ASN A 198 7.35 4.72 -11.97
CA ASN A 198 8.08 4.95 -10.73
C ASN A 198 7.73 3.91 -9.65
N LEU A 199 6.45 3.57 -9.47
CA LEU A 199 6.04 2.49 -8.57
C LEU A 199 6.62 1.13 -8.98
N ASN A 200 6.82 0.90 -10.29
CA ASN A 200 7.43 -0.32 -10.85
C ASN A 200 8.98 -0.30 -10.86
N GLY A 201 9.59 0.50 -9.99
CA GLY A 201 11.05 0.60 -9.88
C GLY A 201 11.73 1.24 -11.10
N GLY A 202 11.04 2.14 -11.80
CA GLY A 202 11.52 2.83 -13.00
C GLY A 202 11.31 2.07 -14.31
N LYS A 203 10.75 0.86 -14.27
CA LYS A 203 10.44 0.07 -15.47
C LYS A 203 9.12 0.54 -16.08
N GLU A 204 9.10 0.71 -17.40
CA GLU A 204 7.87 1.07 -18.10
C GLU A 204 6.77 0.03 -17.90
N VAL A 205 5.55 0.52 -17.74
CA VAL A 205 4.34 -0.29 -17.65
C VAL A 205 3.51 -0.05 -18.91
N SER A 206 3.34 -1.10 -19.70
CA SER A 206 2.45 -1.08 -20.85
C SER A 206 1.04 -1.42 -20.40
N PHE A 207 0.16 -0.41 -20.35
CA PHE A 207 -1.26 -0.58 -19.99
C PHE A 207 -2.13 0.16 -21.00
N LEU A 208 -3.00 -0.59 -21.69
CA LEU A 208 -3.85 -0.10 -22.78
C LEU A 208 -5.28 -0.68 -22.64
N SER A 209 -5.90 -0.50 -21.49
CA SER A 209 -7.32 -0.86 -21.35
C SER A 209 -8.22 0.38 -21.46
N ASN A 210 -9.35 0.23 -22.15
CA ASN A 210 -10.40 1.23 -22.27
C ASN A 210 -11.64 0.86 -21.45
N GLU A 211 -11.64 -0.31 -20.80
CA GLU A 211 -12.77 -0.81 -20.04
C GLU A 211 -12.35 -1.29 -18.67
N TYR A 212 -13.24 -1.16 -17.72
CA TYR A 212 -13.06 -1.68 -16.39
C TYR A 212 -13.43 -3.16 -16.36
N GLU A 213 -12.49 -4.02 -15.96
CA GLU A 213 -12.65 -5.48 -15.95
C GLU A 213 -13.44 -6.00 -14.74
N LEU A 214 -13.73 -5.13 -13.75
CA LEU A 214 -14.33 -5.52 -12.48
C LEU A 214 -15.83 -5.24 -12.47
N SER A 215 -16.62 -6.16 -11.88
CA SER A 215 -18.02 -5.88 -11.55
C SER A 215 -18.11 -4.83 -10.44
N LEU A 216 -19.08 -3.93 -10.56
CA LEU A 216 -19.44 -2.97 -9.52
C LEU A 216 -20.31 -3.58 -8.41
N ASP A 217 -20.78 -4.83 -8.59
CA ASP A 217 -21.58 -5.47 -7.55
C ASP A 217 -20.71 -5.95 -6.41
N LEU A 218 -20.99 -5.45 -5.22
CA LEU A 218 -20.35 -5.88 -3.99
C LEU A 218 -21.17 -6.98 -3.30
N GLN A 219 -20.48 -7.82 -2.54
CA GLN A 219 -21.13 -8.69 -1.57
C GLN A 219 -21.89 -7.87 -0.52
N ASP A 220 -22.68 -8.53 0.31
CA ASP A 220 -23.37 -7.84 1.40
C ASP A 220 -22.38 -7.20 2.39
N ARG A 221 -22.84 -6.11 3.01
CA ARG A 221 -22.02 -5.27 3.91
C ARG A 221 -21.37 -6.07 5.04
N GLU A 222 -22.10 -6.99 5.64
CA GLU A 222 -21.61 -7.75 6.79
C GLU A 222 -20.53 -8.76 6.38
N SER A 223 -20.71 -9.44 5.24
CA SER A 223 -19.71 -10.38 4.69
C SER A 223 -18.38 -9.70 4.42
N ILE A 224 -18.38 -8.54 3.79
CA ILE A 224 -17.15 -7.77 3.53
C ILE A 224 -16.49 -7.35 4.85
N TRP A 225 -17.28 -6.92 5.85
CA TRP A 225 -16.72 -6.52 7.13
C TRP A 225 -16.08 -7.70 7.87
N GLN A 226 -16.71 -8.87 7.86
CA GLN A 226 -16.14 -10.09 8.45
C GLN A 226 -14.83 -10.47 7.76
N GLU A 227 -14.77 -10.39 6.43
CA GLU A 227 -13.56 -10.64 5.68
C GLU A 227 -12.45 -9.64 6.06
N LYS A 228 -12.77 -8.33 6.15
CA LYS A 228 -11.83 -7.31 6.63
C LYS A 228 -11.29 -7.61 8.02
N GLN A 229 -12.12 -8.09 8.95
CA GLN A 229 -11.67 -8.43 10.30
C GLN A 229 -10.66 -9.58 10.32
N LEU A 230 -10.67 -10.45 9.31
CA LEU A 230 -9.79 -11.60 9.18
C LEU A 230 -8.51 -11.31 8.39
N LEU A 231 -8.60 -10.45 7.37
CA LEU A 231 -7.52 -10.27 6.40
C LEU A 231 -6.87 -8.88 6.44
N ASP A 232 -7.57 -7.84 6.93
CA ASP A 232 -7.03 -6.48 6.93
C ASP A 232 -5.84 -6.35 7.89
N PRO A 233 -4.62 -6.11 7.41
CA PRO A 233 -3.43 -6.10 8.26
C PRO A 233 -3.46 -4.95 9.27
N ILE A 234 -4.22 -3.87 9.05
CA ILE A 234 -4.41 -2.79 10.03
C ILE A 234 -5.21 -3.31 11.23
N ILE A 235 -6.26 -4.11 11.00
CA ILE A 235 -7.07 -4.71 12.06
C ILE A 235 -6.26 -5.80 12.78
N LEU A 236 -5.50 -6.58 12.03
CA LEU A 236 -4.63 -7.62 12.59
C LEU A 236 -3.50 -7.02 13.44
N ASP A 237 -2.92 -5.86 13.05
CA ASP A 237 -1.92 -5.16 13.85
C ASP A 237 -2.47 -4.68 15.19
N LEU A 238 -3.72 -4.21 15.25
CA LEU A 238 -4.37 -3.86 16.53
C LEU A 238 -4.41 -5.05 17.49
N LYS A 239 -4.84 -6.23 17.01
CA LYS A 239 -4.85 -7.46 17.80
C LYS A 239 -3.44 -7.92 18.18
N GLN A 240 -2.49 -7.75 17.28
CA GLN A 240 -1.09 -8.09 17.52
C GLN A 240 -0.47 -7.21 18.61
N GLN A 241 -0.79 -5.92 18.66
CA GLN A 241 -0.35 -5.01 19.73
C GLN A 241 -0.90 -5.41 21.11
N GLU A 242 -2.13 -5.94 21.19
CA GLU A 242 -2.66 -6.49 22.45
C GLU A 242 -1.84 -7.73 22.88
N THR A 243 -1.59 -8.65 21.94
CA THR A 243 -0.79 -9.86 22.19
C THR A 243 0.63 -9.51 22.67
N ILE A 244 1.28 -8.53 22.04
CA ILE A 244 2.61 -8.02 22.47
C ILE A 244 2.56 -7.48 23.90
N ALA A 245 1.53 -6.70 24.23
CA ALA A 245 1.38 -6.17 25.58
C ALA A 245 1.20 -7.29 26.63
N GLU A 246 0.47 -8.37 26.30
CA GLU A 246 0.31 -9.55 27.15
C GLU A 246 1.64 -10.32 27.33
N GLN A 247 2.44 -10.49 26.26
CA GLN A 247 3.78 -11.08 26.37
C GLN A 247 4.75 -10.21 27.17
N ASN A 248 4.68 -8.89 27.02
CA ASN A 248 5.45 -7.96 27.84
C ASN A 248 5.09 -8.07 29.34
N LEU A 249 3.82 -8.27 29.68
CA LEU A 249 3.39 -8.53 31.05
C LEU A 249 3.97 -9.86 31.60
N ARG A 250 3.97 -10.92 30.76
CA ARG A 250 4.60 -12.21 31.15
C ARG A 250 6.10 -12.04 31.36
N LEU A 251 6.79 -11.35 30.46
CA LEU A 251 8.20 -11.07 30.58
C LEU A 251 8.51 -10.25 31.85
N ALA A 252 7.73 -9.21 32.14
CA ALA A 252 7.87 -8.41 33.36
C ALA A 252 7.71 -9.23 34.63
N LYS A 253 6.78 -10.20 34.66
CA LYS A 253 6.61 -11.14 35.79
C LYS A 253 7.83 -12.05 35.93
N ASN A 254 8.35 -12.61 34.82
CA ASN A 254 9.50 -13.52 34.86
C ASN A 254 10.80 -12.79 35.24
N LYS A 255 10.99 -11.53 34.81
CA LYS A 255 12.11 -10.69 35.23
C LYS A 255 12.07 -10.30 36.72
N ALA A 256 10.98 -10.55 37.43
CA ALA A 256 10.90 -10.41 38.87
C ALA A 256 11.48 -11.61 39.64
N LEU A 257 11.82 -12.69 38.94
CA LEU A 257 12.49 -13.85 39.50
C LEU A 257 13.98 -13.58 39.71
N PRO A 258 14.66 -14.33 40.60
CA PRO A 258 16.08 -14.16 40.87
C PRO A 258 16.97 -14.45 39.66
N ASN A 259 18.06 -13.68 39.50
CA ASN A 259 19.11 -13.99 38.52
C ASN A 259 20.10 -14.95 39.14
N LEU A 260 20.72 -15.79 38.31
CA LEU A 260 21.70 -16.77 38.70
C LEU A 260 23.09 -16.34 38.19
N THR A 261 24.13 -16.64 38.96
CA THR A 261 25.55 -16.45 38.54
C THR A 261 26.29 -17.73 38.89
N ALA A 262 27.06 -18.24 37.94
CA ALA A 262 28.02 -19.31 38.18
C ALA A 262 29.42 -18.84 37.83
N GLY A 263 30.41 -19.32 38.55
CA GLY A 263 31.77 -18.91 38.27
C GLY A 263 32.84 -19.85 38.87
N TYR A 264 34.03 -19.61 38.43
CA TYR A 264 35.24 -20.26 38.99
C TYR A 264 36.21 -19.17 39.42
N ASN A 265 36.81 -19.37 40.59
CA ASN A 265 37.79 -18.45 41.18
C ASN A 265 39.04 -19.23 41.54
N ARG A 266 40.19 -18.67 41.26
CA ARG A 266 41.49 -19.12 41.74
C ARG A 266 42.22 -17.93 42.36
N GLN A 267 42.57 -18.06 43.65
CA GLN A 267 43.27 -17.03 44.40
C GLN A 267 44.45 -17.61 45.14
N GLY A 268 45.46 -16.81 45.41
CA GLY A 268 46.64 -17.27 46.16
C GLY A 268 47.47 -16.13 46.65
N VAL A 269 48.25 -16.45 47.72
CA VAL A 269 49.27 -15.60 48.31
C VAL A 269 50.58 -16.38 48.30
N SER A 270 51.60 -15.82 47.68
CA SER A 270 52.93 -16.50 47.57
C SER A 270 52.80 -17.88 46.91
N ASN A 271 53.12 -18.97 47.63
CA ASN A 271 53.09 -20.35 47.12
C ASN A 271 51.80 -21.14 47.47
N SER A 272 50.82 -20.52 48.11
CA SER A 272 49.57 -21.18 48.52
C SER A 272 48.42 -20.74 47.59
N HIS A 273 47.71 -21.72 46.99
CA HIS A 273 46.64 -21.47 46.08
C HIS A 273 45.35 -22.13 46.53
N TYR A 274 44.24 -21.40 46.38
CA TYR A 274 42.89 -21.91 46.54
C TYR A 274 42.14 -21.78 45.20
N SER A 275 41.32 -22.76 44.85
CA SER A 275 40.50 -22.70 43.66
C SER A 275 39.18 -23.42 43.88
N GLY A 276 38.09 -22.91 43.30
CA GLY A 276 36.78 -23.49 43.44
C GLY A 276 35.74 -22.82 42.58
N GLY A 277 34.63 -23.53 42.38
CA GLY A 277 33.44 -22.95 41.73
C GLY A 277 32.55 -22.28 42.78
N PHE A 278 31.81 -21.29 42.32
CA PHE A 278 30.76 -20.66 43.13
C PHE A 278 29.46 -20.49 42.34
N ILE A 279 28.34 -20.43 43.06
CA ILE A 279 27.03 -20.11 42.56
C ILE A 279 26.50 -18.93 43.37
N GLY A 280 26.00 -17.91 42.67
CA GLY A 280 25.39 -16.73 43.27
C GLY A 280 23.94 -16.58 42.84
N VAL A 281 23.13 -15.94 43.67
CA VAL A 281 21.74 -15.61 43.40
C VAL A 281 21.52 -14.13 43.67
N SER A 282 21.03 -13.39 42.68
CA SER A 282 20.67 -11.97 42.82
C SER A 282 19.16 -11.81 42.90
N ILE A 283 18.66 -11.39 44.07
CA ILE A 283 17.22 -11.22 44.33
C ILE A 283 16.81 -9.79 44.03
N PRO A 284 15.91 -9.54 43.06
CA PRO A 284 15.50 -8.19 42.64
C PRO A 284 14.49 -7.58 43.63
N LEU A 285 14.96 -7.03 44.73
CA LEU A 285 14.09 -6.44 45.76
C LEU A 285 13.47 -5.10 45.35
N TRP A 286 14.21 -4.26 44.64
CA TRP A 286 13.77 -2.90 44.28
C TRP A 286 13.61 -2.67 42.79
N ASN A 287 14.38 -3.32 41.95
CA ASN A 287 14.45 -3.08 40.51
C ASN A 287 13.11 -3.34 39.76
N ASN A 288 12.26 -4.23 40.27
CA ASN A 288 10.98 -4.60 39.65
C ASN A 288 9.76 -3.92 40.28
N HIS A 289 9.98 -2.96 41.22
CA HIS A 289 8.88 -2.21 41.83
C HIS A 289 8.06 -1.49 40.74
N ASN A 290 6.75 -1.69 40.74
CA ASN A 290 5.77 -1.18 39.75
C ASN A 290 5.91 -1.67 38.30
N LYS A 291 6.97 -2.35 37.86
CA LYS A 291 7.13 -2.82 36.47
C LYS A 291 5.98 -3.74 36.02
N VAL A 292 5.61 -4.71 36.88
CA VAL A 292 4.49 -5.63 36.61
C VAL A 292 3.12 -4.88 36.57
N LYS A 293 2.94 -3.91 37.50
CA LYS A 293 1.71 -3.11 37.52
C LYS A 293 1.60 -2.21 36.28
N ALA A 294 2.71 -1.59 35.85
CA ALA A 294 2.77 -0.80 34.63
C ALA A 294 2.46 -1.66 33.39
N ALA A 295 3.09 -2.82 33.26
CA ALA A 295 2.80 -3.74 32.16
C ALA A 295 1.34 -4.20 32.13
N LYS A 296 0.71 -4.45 33.31
CA LYS A 296 -0.72 -4.77 33.39
C LYS A 296 -1.61 -3.61 32.93
N SER A 297 -1.27 -2.38 33.34
CA SER A 297 -1.97 -1.16 32.88
C SER A 297 -1.82 -0.97 31.37
N THR A 298 -0.66 -1.29 30.78
CA THR A 298 -0.43 -1.26 29.33
C THR A 298 -1.34 -2.27 28.60
N VAL A 299 -1.53 -3.48 29.13
CA VAL A 299 -2.49 -4.45 28.57
C VAL A 299 -3.89 -3.87 28.54
N ASN A 300 -4.36 -3.31 29.67
CA ASN A 300 -5.70 -2.73 29.76
C ASN A 300 -5.85 -1.56 28.77
N PHE A 301 -4.84 -0.70 28.67
CA PHE A 301 -4.82 0.40 27.69
C PHE A 301 -4.91 -0.13 26.25
N LYS A 302 -4.09 -1.13 25.88
CA LYS A 302 -4.09 -1.67 24.50
C LYS A 302 -5.42 -2.31 24.14
N LYS A 303 -6.07 -3.03 25.05
CA LYS A 303 -7.42 -3.60 24.85
C LYS A 303 -8.47 -2.51 24.61
N ALA A 304 -8.49 -1.49 25.45
CA ALA A 304 -9.43 -0.38 25.30
C ALA A 304 -9.16 0.43 24.01
N PHE A 305 -7.89 0.66 23.70
CA PHE A 305 -7.47 1.35 22.46
C PHE A 305 -7.87 0.57 21.21
N SER A 306 -7.61 -0.73 21.17
CA SER A 306 -7.98 -1.61 20.06
C SER A 306 -9.50 -1.63 19.85
N SER A 307 -10.28 -1.80 20.93
CA SER A 307 -11.74 -1.76 20.86
C SER A 307 -12.25 -0.44 20.28
N SER A 308 -11.71 0.71 20.74
CA SER A 308 -12.06 2.03 20.21
C SER A 308 -11.70 2.17 18.73
N ARG A 309 -10.50 1.72 18.34
CA ARG A 309 -10.06 1.79 16.94
C ARG A 309 -10.89 0.91 16.03
N LEU A 310 -11.26 -0.29 16.48
CA LEU A 310 -12.12 -1.20 15.71
C LEU A 310 -13.53 -0.62 15.52
N SER A 311 -14.10 -0.01 16.56
CA SER A 311 -15.40 0.69 16.45
C SER A 311 -15.35 1.84 15.44
N ASN A 312 -14.27 2.66 15.47
CA ASN A 312 -14.09 3.75 14.53
C ASN A 312 -13.87 3.23 13.09
N ALA A 313 -13.12 2.14 12.93
CA ALA A 313 -12.91 1.51 11.62
C ALA A 313 -14.22 0.97 11.04
N TYR A 314 -15.07 0.37 11.87
CA TYR A 314 -16.41 -0.09 11.46
C TYR A 314 -17.28 1.09 11.01
N ALA A 315 -17.35 2.16 11.80
CA ALA A 315 -18.15 3.32 11.43
C ALA A 315 -17.67 4.00 10.14
N ALA A 316 -16.34 4.07 9.94
CA ALA A 316 -15.76 4.59 8.69
C ALA A 316 -16.09 3.68 7.49
N TYR A 317 -15.99 2.36 7.67
CA TYR A 317 -16.37 1.37 6.66
C TYR A 317 -17.85 1.47 6.31
N GLU A 318 -18.74 1.54 7.31
CA GLU A 318 -20.19 1.64 7.10
C GLU A 318 -20.56 2.90 6.32
N LYS A 319 -19.97 4.04 6.68
CA LYS A 319 -20.13 5.28 5.93
C LYS A 319 -19.67 5.09 4.46
N GLN A 320 -18.50 4.55 4.24
CA GLN A 320 -17.94 4.36 2.90
C GLN A 320 -18.79 3.41 2.05
N PHE A 321 -19.32 2.35 2.65
CA PHE A 321 -20.22 1.41 1.98
C PHE A 321 -21.53 2.10 1.58
N ASN A 322 -22.14 2.91 2.45
CA ASN A 322 -23.34 3.66 2.16
C ASN A 322 -23.11 4.70 1.05
N ASP A 323 -22.01 5.44 1.10
CA ASP A 323 -21.63 6.41 0.06
C ASP A 323 -21.45 5.71 -1.31
N TYR A 324 -20.85 4.51 -1.32
CA TYR A 324 -20.72 3.67 -2.51
C TYR A 324 -22.09 3.29 -3.10
N GLN A 325 -23.02 2.82 -2.28
CA GLN A 325 -24.36 2.41 -2.75
C GLN A 325 -25.14 3.57 -3.35
N ILE A 326 -25.08 4.76 -2.74
CA ILE A 326 -25.69 5.97 -3.28
C ILE A 326 -25.08 6.32 -4.63
N MET A 327 -23.76 6.29 -4.74
CA MET A 327 -23.03 6.58 -5.98
C MET A 327 -23.36 5.56 -7.08
N LEU A 328 -23.45 4.26 -6.74
CA LEU A 328 -23.82 3.20 -7.66
C LEU A 328 -25.25 3.38 -8.21
N SER A 329 -26.19 3.73 -7.33
CA SER A 329 -27.58 4.02 -7.74
C SER A 329 -27.63 5.20 -8.72
N LYS A 330 -26.89 6.28 -8.44
CA LYS A 330 -26.81 7.46 -9.31
C LYS A 330 -26.14 7.13 -10.66
N PHE A 331 -25.05 6.38 -10.65
CA PHE A 331 -24.40 5.93 -11.87
C PHE A 331 -25.39 5.18 -12.79
N ARG A 332 -26.11 4.22 -12.22
CA ARG A 332 -27.13 3.44 -12.97
C ARG A 332 -28.26 4.31 -13.53
N GLU A 333 -28.70 5.31 -12.76
CA GLU A 333 -29.68 6.28 -13.23
C GLU A 333 -29.15 7.08 -14.44
N TYR A 334 -27.93 7.63 -14.35
CA TYR A 334 -27.30 8.32 -15.48
C TYR A 334 -27.10 7.41 -16.67
N GLN A 335 -26.59 6.21 -16.48
CA GLN A 335 -26.35 5.24 -17.56
C GLN A 335 -27.65 4.92 -18.31
N ASN A 336 -28.72 4.59 -17.59
CA ASN A 336 -30.00 4.27 -18.20
C ASN A 336 -30.60 5.47 -18.92
N THR A 337 -30.48 6.68 -18.36
CA THR A 337 -31.02 7.90 -18.97
C THR A 337 -30.27 8.27 -20.25
N LEU A 338 -28.94 8.24 -20.21
CA LEU A 338 -28.10 8.70 -21.32
C LEU A 338 -27.95 7.66 -22.44
N SER A 339 -28.12 6.35 -22.15
CA SER A 339 -28.04 5.29 -23.17
C SER A 339 -29.19 5.36 -24.20
N ASP A 340 -30.33 5.91 -23.80
CA ASP A 340 -31.53 5.98 -24.66
C ASP A 340 -31.61 7.30 -25.48
N LEU A 341 -30.60 8.18 -25.29
CA LEU A 341 -30.61 9.51 -25.89
C LEU A 341 -29.51 9.66 -26.96
N ASP A 342 -29.84 9.49 -28.23
CA ASP A 342 -28.99 9.88 -29.39
C ASP A 342 -28.95 11.41 -29.59
N THR A 343 -28.92 12.17 -28.49
CA THR A 343 -29.20 13.61 -28.49
C THR A 343 -28.12 14.42 -29.20
N GLU A 344 -26.84 14.06 -29.08
CA GLU A 344 -25.77 14.80 -29.78
C GLU A 344 -25.93 14.72 -31.31
N GLU A 345 -26.29 13.55 -31.85
CA GLU A 345 -26.52 13.35 -33.27
C GLU A 345 -27.78 14.09 -33.74
N LEU A 346 -28.87 14.01 -33.00
CA LEU A 346 -30.13 14.73 -33.31
C LEU A 346 -29.92 16.25 -33.27
N LEU A 347 -29.19 16.78 -32.30
CA LEU A 347 -28.88 18.20 -32.24
C LEU A 347 -28.02 18.65 -33.42
N PHE A 348 -27.05 17.82 -33.83
CA PHE A 348 -26.21 18.11 -34.98
C PHE A 348 -27.01 18.13 -36.27
N GLN A 349 -27.92 17.16 -36.47
CA GLN A 349 -28.82 17.13 -37.63
C GLN A 349 -29.76 18.35 -37.69
N ALA A 350 -30.36 18.74 -36.54
CA ALA A 350 -31.19 19.93 -36.45
C ALA A 350 -30.42 21.21 -36.80
N TYR A 351 -29.13 21.29 -36.36
CA TYR A 351 -28.25 22.40 -36.75
C TYR A 351 -27.94 22.39 -38.28
N GLU A 352 -27.64 21.23 -38.86
CA GLU A 352 -27.35 21.12 -40.32
C GLU A 352 -28.58 21.46 -41.18
N LEU A 353 -29.78 21.15 -40.69
CA LEU A 353 -31.05 21.51 -41.37
C LEU A 353 -31.41 22.99 -41.18
N GLY A 354 -30.66 23.73 -40.35
CA GLY A 354 -30.93 25.15 -40.08
C GLY A 354 -32.10 25.40 -39.11
N GLU A 355 -32.55 24.35 -38.39
CA GLU A 355 -33.62 24.45 -37.38
C GLU A 355 -33.10 25.08 -36.07
N LEU A 356 -31.79 24.97 -35.79
CA LEU A 356 -31.11 25.58 -34.66
C LEU A 356 -30.06 26.55 -35.15
N SER A 357 -29.95 27.72 -34.49
CA SER A 357 -28.78 28.58 -34.62
C SER A 357 -27.53 27.93 -33.98
N PHE A 358 -26.36 28.37 -34.37
CA PHE A 358 -25.10 27.90 -33.72
C PHE A 358 -25.14 28.04 -32.20
N LEU A 359 -25.70 29.13 -31.68
CA LEU A 359 -25.72 29.38 -30.24
C LEU A 359 -26.66 28.40 -29.52
N GLU A 360 -27.86 28.19 -30.06
CA GLU A 360 -28.83 27.24 -29.52
C GLU A 360 -28.26 25.82 -29.55
N TYR A 361 -27.73 25.38 -30.67
CA TYR A 361 -27.08 24.07 -30.82
C TYR A 361 -25.96 23.91 -29.76
N TYR A 362 -25.06 24.89 -29.63
CA TYR A 362 -23.94 24.79 -28.72
C TYR A 362 -24.36 24.77 -27.24
N MET A 363 -25.40 25.53 -26.88
CA MET A 363 -25.91 25.54 -25.48
C MET A 363 -26.56 24.21 -25.12
N GLU A 364 -27.41 23.66 -25.98
CA GLU A 364 -28.06 22.36 -25.78
C GLU A 364 -27.03 21.24 -25.72
N LEU A 365 -26.04 21.25 -26.62
CA LEU A 365 -24.98 20.27 -26.67
C LEU A 365 -24.14 20.26 -25.38
N GLN A 366 -23.82 21.44 -24.81
CA GLN A 366 -23.07 21.53 -23.55
C GLN A 366 -23.82 20.90 -22.38
N PHE A 367 -25.12 21.02 -22.30
CA PHE A 367 -25.93 20.41 -21.25
C PHE A 367 -25.78 18.89 -21.23
N TYR A 368 -25.90 18.23 -22.40
CA TYR A 368 -25.73 16.78 -22.50
C TYR A 368 -24.29 16.32 -22.28
N ARG A 369 -23.31 17.08 -22.78
CA ARG A 369 -21.89 16.77 -22.57
C ARG A 369 -21.48 16.84 -21.11
N GLU A 370 -21.96 17.83 -20.35
CA GLU A 370 -21.75 17.92 -18.93
C GLU A 370 -22.34 16.74 -18.16
N ALA A 371 -23.54 16.28 -18.54
CA ALA A 371 -24.17 15.10 -17.94
C ALA A 371 -23.38 13.82 -18.24
N TYR A 372 -22.90 13.65 -19.47
CA TYR A 372 -22.09 12.50 -19.86
C TYR A 372 -20.71 12.49 -19.16
N ASP A 373 -20.07 13.66 -19.10
CA ASP A 373 -18.78 13.81 -18.38
C ASP A 373 -18.93 13.52 -16.88
N ALA A 374 -20.05 13.96 -16.28
CA ALA A 374 -20.37 13.63 -14.88
C ALA A 374 -20.58 12.12 -14.68
N MET A 375 -21.24 11.45 -15.63
CA MET A 375 -21.42 9.99 -15.59
C MET A 375 -20.06 9.25 -15.62
N LEU A 376 -19.16 9.64 -16.53
CA LEU A 376 -17.81 9.04 -16.59
C LEU A 376 -17.00 9.27 -15.31
N GLU A 377 -17.12 10.46 -14.72
CA GLU A 377 -16.45 10.75 -13.44
C GLU A 377 -17.03 9.91 -12.31
N ILE A 378 -18.36 9.77 -12.21
CA ILE A 378 -19.01 8.91 -11.21
C ILE A 378 -18.57 7.45 -11.40
N GLU A 379 -18.52 6.95 -12.62
CA GLU A 379 -18.00 5.60 -12.92
C GLU A 379 -16.59 5.41 -12.38
N TYR A 380 -15.70 6.35 -12.67
CA TYR A 380 -14.32 6.30 -12.16
C TYR A 380 -14.25 6.31 -10.62
N GLN A 381 -15.00 7.19 -9.98
CA GLN A 381 -15.06 7.28 -8.51
C GLN A 381 -15.63 6.01 -7.86
N LEU A 382 -16.57 5.34 -8.51
CA LEU A 382 -17.08 4.03 -8.07
C LEU A 382 -15.97 2.98 -8.04
N TYR A 383 -15.14 2.87 -9.07
CA TYR A 383 -14.03 1.92 -9.10
C TYR A 383 -12.95 2.25 -8.07
N ILE A 384 -12.69 3.52 -7.80
CA ILE A 384 -11.80 3.95 -6.71
C ILE A 384 -12.39 3.54 -5.36
N SER A 385 -13.67 3.82 -5.12
CA SER A 385 -14.36 3.47 -3.87
C SER A 385 -14.45 1.95 -3.67
N HIS A 386 -14.72 1.20 -4.74
CA HIS A 386 -14.67 -0.27 -4.75
C HIS A 386 -13.28 -0.79 -4.33
N THR A 387 -12.22 -0.24 -4.91
CA THR A 387 -10.85 -0.61 -4.55
C THR A 387 -10.55 -0.32 -3.07
N GLN A 388 -11.04 0.78 -2.55
CA GLN A 388 -10.84 1.14 -1.13
C GLN A 388 -11.64 0.25 -0.18
N LEU A 389 -12.86 -0.12 -0.53
CA LEU A 389 -13.69 -1.05 0.25
C LEU A 389 -13.05 -2.44 0.33
N LEU A 390 -12.48 -2.93 -0.77
CA LEU A 390 -11.86 -4.25 -0.89
C LEU A 390 -10.32 -4.22 -0.79
N LYS A 391 -9.75 -3.16 -0.24
CA LYS A 391 -8.29 -3.01 -0.11
C LYS A 391 -7.61 -4.16 0.62
N HIS A 392 -8.32 -4.79 1.56
CA HIS A 392 -7.83 -5.93 2.32
C HIS A 392 -7.59 -7.20 1.48
N GLN A 393 -8.02 -7.22 0.22
CA GLN A 393 -7.79 -8.32 -0.73
C GLN A 393 -6.53 -8.13 -1.60
N LEU A 394 -5.81 -7.00 -1.47
CA LEU A 394 -4.60 -6.66 -2.23
C LEU A 394 -3.32 -7.25 -1.64
#